data_e24472c3d01a694cf8bd0e3dff49964a
#
_entry.id   e24472c3d01a694cf8bd0e3dff49964a
#
_cell.length_a   1.000
_cell.length_b   1.000
_cell.length_c   1.000
_cell.angle_alpha   90.00
_cell.angle_beta   90.00
_cell.angle_gamma   90.00
#
_symmetry.space_group_name_H-M   'P 1'
#
loop_
_entity.id
_entity.type
_entity.pdbx_description
1 polymer ?
#
loop_
_entity_poly.entity_id
_entity_poly.type
_entity_poly.pdbx_seq_one_letter_code
_entity_poly.pdbx_strand_id
1 'polypeptide(L)'
;MSHSMKRTIDAMPFSPDSLRLDAEVEIERICVWIRETVIKTLRKRGGVLGLSGGIDSSVTAALCARALGPGKVTGVFMPEHDSDPDSLRLGQALAAATGVTTVLEDIGPALAAAGCYTRRDGFIRQIVPEFGEGWGCKVVLENALSNRGYNISWLVVESPSGEQSRHRMPLEVYLGIDRKSVV
;
A
#
# COMPACT_ATOMS: atom_id res chain seq x y z
N MET A 1 25.35 28.92 37.00
CA MET A 1 24.75 27.69 37.56
C MET A 1 23.53 27.32 36.70
N SER A 2 23.75 26.39 35.78
CA SER A 2 22.70 25.95 34.83
C SER A 2 22.00 24.72 35.40
N HIS A 3 20.73 24.88 35.78
CA HIS A 3 19.90 23.75 36.20
C HIS A 3 19.36 23.07 34.95
N SER A 4 20.00 21.98 34.58
CA SER A 4 19.46 21.03 33.58
C SER A 4 18.31 20.28 34.18
N MET A 5 17.10 20.66 33.81
CA MET A 5 15.87 19.98 34.19
C MET A 5 15.74 18.71 33.33
N LYS A 6 16.27 17.58 33.83
CA LYS A 6 15.99 16.25 33.26
C LYS A 6 14.50 15.98 33.44
N ARG A 7 13.70 16.10 32.37
CA ARG A 7 12.35 15.51 32.33
C ARG A 7 12.51 14.01 32.35
N THR A 8 12.27 13.40 33.50
CA THR A 8 12.05 11.97 33.61
C THR A 8 10.69 11.71 32.95
N ILE A 9 10.71 11.17 31.74
CA ILE A 9 9.50 10.62 31.13
C ILE A 9 9.27 9.31 31.89
N ASP A 10 8.34 9.29 32.84
CA ASP A 10 7.83 8.06 33.41
C ASP A 10 7.20 7.25 32.27
N ALA A 11 7.99 6.32 31.73
CA ALA A 11 7.53 5.42 30.70
C ALA A 11 6.46 4.51 31.32
N MET A 12 5.20 4.80 31.02
CA MET A 12 4.11 3.89 31.37
C MET A 12 4.42 2.51 30.77
N PRO A 13 4.23 1.42 31.55
CA PRO A 13 4.49 0.09 31.02
C PRO A 13 3.61 -0.16 29.80
N PHE A 14 4.19 -0.70 28.74
CA PHE A 14 3.45 -1.04 27.53
C PHE A 14 2.37 -2.09 27.87
N SER A 15 1.12 -1.78 27.54
CA SER A 15 -0.03 -2.65 27.77
C SER A 15 -0.97 -2.59 26.57
N PRO A 16 -1.92 -3.53 26.43
CA PRO A 16 -2.96 -3.45 25.39
C PRO A 16 -3.73 -2.12 25.42
N ASP A 17 -3.87 -1.49 26.58
CA ASP A 17 -4.55 -0.19 26.73
C ASP A 17 -3.76 0.95 26.06
N SER A 18 -2.44 0.82 25.94
CA SER A 18 -1.60 1.78 25.22
C SER A 18 -1.91 1.86 23.73
N LEU A 19 -2.61 0.85 23.19
CA LEU A 19 -3.06 0.79 21.79
C LEU A 19 -4.49 1.28 21.60
N ARG A 20 -5.19 1.63 22.68
CA ARG A 20 -6.55 2.19 22.59
C ARG A 20 -6.48 3.61 22.06
N LEU A 21 -7.27 3.85 21.03
CA LEU A 21 -7.37 5.11 20.35
C LEU A 21 -8.80 5.66 20.50
N ASP A 22 -8.95 6.90 20.91
CA ASP A 22 -10.21 7.63 20.72
C ASP A 22 -10.27 8.05 19.24
N ALA A 23 -11.04 7.32 18.45
CA ALA A 23 -11.08 7.50 17.01
C ALA A 23 -11.57 8.88 16.59
N GLU A 24 -12.55 9.46 17.31
CA GLU A 24 -13.11 10.78 16.96
C GLU A 24 -12.10 11.89 17.24
N VAL A 25 -11.43 11.85 18.37
CA VAL A 25 -10.37 12.80 18.73
C VAL A 25 -9.23 12.74 17.73
N GLU A 26 -8.80 11.53 17.37
CA GLU A 26 -7.69 11.35 16.45
C GLU A 26 -8.05 11.75 15.00
N ILE A 27 -9.25 11.43 14.55
CA ILE A 27 -9.76 11.88 13.23
C ILE A 27 -9.72 13.40 13.15
N GLU A 28 -10.23 14.11 14.17
CA GLU A 28 -10.23 15.57 14.13
C GLU A 28 -8.80 16.14 14.17
N ARG A 29 -7.92 15.58 14.99
CA ARG A 29 -6.51 15.95 15.03
C ARG A 29 -5.84 15.82 13.66
N ILE A 30 -6.07 14.69 12.98
CA ILE A 30 -5.53 14.43 11.65
C ILE A 30 -6.14 15.38 10.61
N CYS A 31 -7.45 15.63 10.66
CA CYS A 31 -8.12 16.55 9.75
C CYS A 31 -7.60 17.99 9.89
N VAL A 32 -7.36 18.45 11.12
CA VAL A 32 -6.73 19.77 11.36
C VAL A 32 -5.34 19.81 10.75
N TRP A 33 -4.52 18.79 10.99
CA TRP A 33 -3.17 18.69 10.44
C TRP A 33 -3.16 18.68 8.91
N ILE A 34 -4.06 17.92 8.27
CA ILE A 34 -4.19 17.89 6.80
C ILE A 34 -4.52 19.29 6.27
N ARG A 35 -5.51 19.98 6.87
CA ARG A 35 -5.90 21.35 6.46
C ARG A 35 -4.72 22.32 6.55
N GLU A 36 -4.03 22.31 7.67
CA GLU A 36 -2.89 23.19 7.88
C GLU A 36 -1.74 22.90 6.93
N THR A 37 -1.42 21.64 6.76
CA THR A 37 -0.36 21.21 5.86
C THR A 37 -0.68 21.58 4.41
N VAL A 38 -1.84 21.16 3.92
CA VAL A 38 -2.20 21.37 2.50
C VAL A 38 -2.40 22.86 2.20
N ILE A 39 -3.18 23.58 3.02
CA ILE A 39 -3.60 24.94 2.69
C ILE A 39 -2.54 25.96 3.11
N LYS A 40 -2.02 25.88 4.35
CA LYS A 40 -1.10 26.88 4.87
C LYS A 40 0.35 26.63 4.49
N THR A 41 0.82 25.37 4.66
CA THR A 41 2.22 25.04 4.42
C THR A 41 2.52 24.85 2.94
N LEU A 42 1.79 23.96 2.27
CA LEU A 42 1.98 23.65 0.86
C LEU A 42 1.30 24.64 -0.09
N ARG A 43 0.43 25.49 0.43
CA ARG A 43 -0.36 26.47 -0.33
C ARG A 43 -1.11 25.84 -1.50
N LYS A 44 -1.65 24.63 -1.31
CA LYS A 44 -2.46 23.91 -2.30
C LYS A 44 -3.94 24.03 -1.99
N ARG A 45 -4.78 23.78 -2.98
CA ARG A 45 -6.24 23.88 -2.88
C ARG A 45 -6.93 22.57 -2.56
N GLY A 46 -6.22 21.45 -2.72
CA GLY A 46 -6.73 20.11 -2.56
C GLY A 46 -5.62 19.07 -2.62
N GLY A 47 -5.99 17.81 -2.75
CA GLY A 47 -5.06 16.67 -2.80
C GLY A 47 -5.44 15.65 -3.86
N VAL A 48 -4.43 14.92 -4.33
CA VAL A 48 -4.58 13.75 -5.20
C VAL A 48 -4.01 12.55 -4.44
N LEU A 49 -4.69 11.42 -4.49
CA LEU A 49 -4.22 10.18 -3.86
C LEU A 49 -4.59 8.95 -4.70
N GLY A 50 -3.73 7.93 -4.65
CA GLY A 50 -4.02 6.63 -5.23
C GLY A 50 -5.05 5.87 -4.41
N LEU A 51 -6.04 5.28 -5.07
CA LEU A 51 -7.04 4.41 -4.46
C LEU A 51 -6.79 2.97 -4.89
N SER A 52 -6.27 2.17 -3.96
CA SER A 52 -5.94 0.76 -4.21
C SER A 52 -7.06 -0.22 -3.80
N GLY A 53 -8.17 0.29 -3.24
CA GLY A 53 -9.19 -0.55 -2.61
C GLY A 53 -8.78 -1.13 -1.24
N GLY A 54 -7.53 -0.95 -0.82
CA GLY A 54 -7.05 -1.35 0.50
C GLY A 54 -7.44 -0.38 1.61
N ILE A 55 -7.36 -0.83 2.86
CA ILE A 55 -7.79 -0.08 4.05
C ILE A 55 -7.06 1.26 4.19
N ASP A 56 -5.76 1.31 3.95
CA ASP A 56 -4.94 2.50 4.17
C ASP A 56 -5.32 3.64 3.22
N SER A 57 -5.45 3.33 1.92
CA SER A 57 -5.90 4.31 0.92
C SER A 57 -7.33 4.77 1.19
N SER A 58 -8.18 3.87 1.69
CA SER A 58 -9.56 4.15 2.03
C SER A 58 -9.68 5.12 3.20
N VAL A 59 -8.96 4.86 4.29
CA VAL A 59 -8.90 5.75 5.47
C VAL A 59 -8.32 7.11 5.08
N THR A 60 -7.24 7.12 4.30
CA THR A 60 -6.61 8.37 3.83
C THR A 60 -7.58 9.20 3.00
N ALA A 61 -8.32 8.59 2.07
CA ALA A 61 -9.30 9.29 1.25
C ALA A 61 -10.44 9.89 2.09
N ALA A 62 -10.98 9.12 3.04
CA ALA A 62 -12.04 9.58 3.93
C ALA A 62 -11.58 10.76 4.80
N LEU A 63 -10.39 10.70 5.37
CA LEU A 63 -9.80 11.78 6.16
C LEU A 63 -9.54 13.03 5.31
N CYS A 64 -9.02 12.88 4.08
CA CYS A 64 -8.82 13.98 3.16
C CYS A 64 -10.16 14.63 2.75
N ALA A 65 -11.18 13.83 2.44
CA ALA A 65 -12.51 14.32 2.12
C ALA A 65 -13.14 15.10 3.30
N ARG A 66 -13.01 14.57 4.52
CA ARG A 66 -13.48 15.26 5.75
C ARG A 66 -12.70 16.55 6.03
N ALA A 67 -11.40 16.54 5.81
CA ALA A 67 -10.53 17.69 6.08
C ALA A 67 -10.68 18.83 5.07
N LEU A 68 -10.70 18.53 3.78
CA LEU A 68 -10.60 19.51 2.69
C LEU A 68 -11.95 19.77 2.00
N GLY A 69 -12.89 18.86 2.15
CA GLY A 69 -14.11 18.75 1.38
C GLY A 69 -13.94 17.82 0.17
N PRO A 70 -14.95 16.99 -0.15
CA PRO A 70 -14.83 15.93 -1.17
C PRO A 70 -14.48 16.48 -2.56
N GLY A 71 -15.01 17.65 -2.94
CA GLY A 71 -14.72 18.29 -4.24
C GLY A 71 -13.30 18.85 -4.40
N LYS A 72 -12.47 18.78 -3.34
CA LYS A 72 -11.06 19.17 -3.38
C LYS A 72 -10.10 17.97 -3.31
N VAL A 73 -10.66 16.78 -3.37
CA VAL A 73 -9.87 15.53 -3.33
C VAL A 73 -10.14 14.74 -4.60
N THR A 74 -9.07 14.33 -5.27
CA THR A 74 -9.15 13.47 -6.45
C THR A 74 -8.51 12.13 -6.12
N GLY A 75 -9.28 11.06 -6.24
CA GLY A 75 -8.81 9.69 -6.17
C GLY A 75 -8.38 9.21 -7.55
N VAL A 76 -7.24 8.55 -7.65
CA VAL A 76 -6.76 7.96 -8.90
C VAL A 76 -6.70 6.45 -8.75
N PHE A 77 -7.45 5.74 -9.59
CA PHE A 77 -7.30 4.31 -9.77
C PHE A 77 -6.23 4.06 -10.82
N MET A 78 -5.26 3.25 -10.47
CA MET A 78 -4.13 2.92 -11.35
C MET A 78 -4.04 1.40 -11.54
N PRO A 79 -5.04 0.78 -12.20
CA PRO A 79 -4.95 -0.65 -12.47
C PRO A 79 -3.77 -0.97 -13.38
N GLU A 80 -3.24 -2.16 -13.20
CA GLU A 80 -2.21 -2.74 -14.04
C GLU A 80 -2.54 -4.22 -14.28
N HIS A 81 -1.77 -4.92 -15.10
CA HIS A 81 -2.05 -6.28 -15.58
C HIS A 81 -2.38 -7.29 -14.45
N ASP A 82 -1.67 -7.20 -13.32
CA ASP A 82 -1.83 -8.14 -12.20
C ASP A 82 -2.75 -7.59 -11.09
N SER A 83 -3.48 -6.49 -11.34
CA SER A 83 -4.37 -5.89 -10.34
C SER A 83 -5.58 -6.78 -10.07
N ASP A 84 -5.90 -6.93 -8.79
CA ASP A 84 -7.13 -7.62 -8.38
C ASP A 84 -8.36 -6.81 -8.81
N PRO A 85 -9.31 -7.41 -9.56
CA PRO A 85 -10.55 -6.75 -9.98
C PRO A 85 -11.36 -6.18 -8.80
N ASP A 86 -11.32 -6.81 -7.63
CA ASP A 86 -11.99 -6.33 -6.42
C ASP A 86 -11.40 -5.01 -5.91
N SER A 87 -10.14 -4.74 -6.14
CA SER A 87 -9.49 -3.48 -5.75
C SER A 87 -10.20 -2.27 -6.37
N LEU A 88 -10.50 -2.33 -7.65
CA LEU A 88 -11.21 -1.25 -8.35
C LEU A 88 -12.64 -1.10 -7.82
N ARG A 89 -13.38 -2.21 -7.66
CA ARG A 89 -14.75 -2.23 -7.14
C ARG A 89 -14.83 -1.63 -5.73
N LEU A 90 -13.93 -2.02 -4.83
CA LEU A 90 -13.88 -1.50 -3.46
C LEU A 90 -13.52 -0.02 -3.42
N GLY A 91 -12.56 0.40 -4.22
CA GLY A 91 -12.20 1.82 -4.33
C GLY A 91 -13.32 2.68 -4.89
N GLN A 92 -14.09 2.19 -5.87
CA GLN A 92 -15.27 2.89 -6.41
C GLN A 92 -16.37 3.02 -5.37
N ALA A 93 -16.62 1.96 -4.59
CA ALA A 93 -17.60 2.00 -3.50
C ALA A 93 -17.22 3.06 -2.43
N LEU A 94 -15.93 3.12 -2.08
CA LEU A 94 -15.42 4.16 -1.17
C LEU A 94 -15.59 5.57 -1.74
N ALA A 95 -15.23 5.78 -3.00
CA ALA A 95 -15.36 7.08 -3.65
C ALA A 95 -16.81 7.55 -3.68
N ALA A 96 -17.75 6.65 -3.97
CA ALA A 96 -19.18 6.94 -3.90
C ALA A 96 -19.63 7.32 -2.48
N ALA A 97 -19.15 6.59 -1.46
CA ALA A 97 -19.50 6.86 -0.07
C ALA A 97 -18.93 8.18 0.46
N THR A 98 -17.75 8.59 -0.01
CA THR A 98 -17.08 9.82 0.44
C THR A 98 -17.34 11.04 -0.43
N GLY A 99 -17.90 10.86 -1.62
CA GLY A 99 -18.13 11.91 -2.61
C GLY A 99 -16.84 12.42 -3.28
N VAL A 100 -15.75 11.68 -3.19
CA VAL A 100 -14.47 12.03 -3.81
C VAL A 100 -14.55 11.82 -5.32
N THR A 101 -14.08 12.79 -6.09
CA THR A 101 -13.96 12.70 -7.56
C THR A 101 -12.86 11.70 -7.91
N THR A 102 -13.10 10.86 -8.93
CA THR A 102 -12.13 9.84 -9.32
C THR A 102 -11.72 9.91 -10.78
N VAL A 103 -10.49 9.47 -11.04
CA VAL A 103 -9.93 9.27 -12.38
C VAL A 103 -9.41 7.83 -12.46
N LEU A 104 -9.62 7.18 -13.59
CA LEU A 104 -9.06 5.86 -13.90
C LEU A 104 -7.92 6.06 -14.91
N GLU A 105 -6.72 5.61 -14.52
CA GLU A 105 -5.51 5.66 -15.34
C GLU A 105 -4.88 4.28 -15.39
N ASP A 106 -5.05 3.56 -16.49
CA ASP A 106 -4.41 2.26 -16.70
C ASP A 106 -2.91 2.45 -16.90
N ILE A 107 -2.11 2.03 -15.90
CA ILE A 107 -0.65 2.12 -15.96
C ILE A 107 0.02 0.87 -16.57
N GLY A 108 -0.74 -0.17 -16.91
CA GLY A 108 -0.24 -1.41 -17.49
C GLY A 108 0.60 -1.20 -18.74
N PRO A 109 0.13 -0.44 -19.76
CA PRO A 109 0.90 -0.15 -20.96
C PRO A 109 2.24 0.55 -20.69
N ALA A 110 2.27 1.48 -19.73
CA ALA A 110 3.50 2.18 -19.34
C ALA A 110 4.51 1.22 -18.67
N LEU A 111 4.04 0.36 -17.75
CA LEU A 111 4.86 -0.65 -17.11
C LEU A 111 5.38 -1.69 -18.11
N ALA A 112 4.57 -2.10 -19.07
CA ALA A 112 4.98 -3.00 -20.15
C ALA A 112 6.08 -2.36 -21.01
N ALA A 113 5.89 -1.13 -21.46
CA ALA A 113 6.86 -0.39 -22.26
C ALA A 113 8.19 -0.17 -21.52
N ALA A 114 8.13 0.05 -20.21
CA ALA A 114 9.31 0.12 -19.34
C ALA A 114 9.97 -1.26 -19.09
N GLY A 115 9.39 -2.36 -19.58
CA GLY A 115 9.91 -3.72 -19.43
C GLY A 115 9.76 -4.29 -18.00
N CYS A 116 8.87 -3.75 -17.19
CA CYS A 116 8.70 -4.19 -15.81
C CYS A 116 8.27 -5.66 -15.71
N TYR A 117 7.28 -6.06 -16.51
CA TYR A 117 6.80 -7.44 -16.52
C TYR A 117 7.86 -8.41 -17.06
N THR A 118 8.56 -8.06 -18.12
CA THR A 118 9.64 -8.88 -18.68
C THR A 118 10.75 -9.14 -17.68
N ARG A 119 11.15 -8.11 -16.92
CA ARG A 119 12.17 -8.26 -15.86
C ARG A 119 11.67 -9.13 -14.72
N ARG A 120 10.45 -8.88 -14.23
CA ARG A 120 9.82 -9.70 -13.19
C ARG A 120 9.80 -11.17 -13.58
N ASP A 121 9.28 -11.47 -14.78
CA ASP A 121 9.15 -12.85 -15.27
C ASP A 121 10.50 -13.52 -15.45
N GLY A 122 11.52 -12.75 -15.87
CA GLY A 122 12.90 -13.25 -15.96
C GLY A 122 13.46 -13.68 -14.60
N PHE A 123 13.14 -12.96 -13.52
CA PHE A 123 13.53 -13.37 -12.17
C PHE A 123 12.73 -14.57 -11.68
N ILE A 124 11.42 -14.63 -11.96
CA ILE A 124 10.58 -15.77 -11.57
C ILE A 124 11.06 -17.05 -12.28
N ARG A 125 11.43 -16.99 -13.57
CA ARG A 125 11.95 -18.14 -14.32
C ARG A 125 13.25 -18.71 -13.79
N GLN A 126 13.99 -18.01 -12.96
CA GLN A 126 15.13 -18.59 -12.25
C GLN A 126 14.71 -19.62 -11.20
N ILE A 127 13.46 -19.58 -10.73
CA ILE A 127 12.89 -20.51 -9.75
C ILE A 127 11.93 -21.48 -10.44
N VAL A 128 11.11 -20.98 -11.36
CA VAL A 128 10.09 -21.71 -12.11
C VAL A 128 10.32 -21.47 -13.60
N PRO A 129 11.15 -22.31 -14.27
CA PRO A 129 11.57 -22.08 -15.65
C PRO A 129 10.41 -21.98 -16.66
N GLU A 130 9.31 -22.67 -16.40
CA GLU A 130 8.11 -22.70 -17.23
C GLU A 130 7.18 -21.49 -17.05
N PHE A 131 7.46 -20.59 -16.08
CA PHE A 131 6.64 -19.42 -15.82
C PHE A 131 6.52 -18.53 -17.07
N GLY A 132 5.27 -18.19 -17.46
CA GLY A 132 5.03 -17.42 -18.66
C GLY A 132 3.59 -16.93 -18.78
N GLU A 133 3.09 -16.85 -20.00
CA GLU A 133 1.77 -16.35 -20.29
C GLU A 133 0.67 -17.16 -19.59
N GLY A 134 -0.30 -16.47 -19.00
CA GLY A 134 -1.40 -17.09 -18.26
C GLY A 134 -1.05 -17.60 -16.86
N TRP A 135 0.21 -17.43 -16.42
CA TRP A 135 0.62 -17.77 -15.05
C TRP A 135 0.34 -16.60 -14.10
N GLY A 136 -0.19 -16.94 -12.91
CA GLY A 136 -0.27 -16.03 -11.78
C GLY A 136 0.93 -16.16 -10.83
N CYS A 137 1.29 -15.08 -10.13
CA CYS A 137 2.30 -15.15 -9.08
C CYS A 137 1.97 -14.24 -7.89
N LYS A 138 2.40 -14.67 -6.70
CA LYS A 138 2.25 -13.92 -5.46
C LYS A 138 3.47 -14.13 -4.56
N VAL A 139 3.99 -13.05 -4.00
CA VAL A 139 5.00 -13.11 -2.95
C VAL A 139 4.30 -13.17 -1.59
N VAL A 140 4.64 -14.18 -0.80
CA VAL A 140 4.09 -14.39 0.55
C VAL A 140 5.22 -14.33 1.56
N LEU A 141 5.06 -13.46 2.55
CA LEU A 141 5.94 -13.43 3.72
C LEU A 141 5.40 -14.41 4.76
N GLU A 142 6.25 -15.29 5.24
CA GLU A 142 5.88 -16.16 6.36
C GLU A 142 5.76 -15.31 7.62
N ASN A 143 4.69 -15.55 8.40
CA ASN A 143 4.37 -14.72 9.55
C ASN A 143 5.51 -14.75 10.58
N ALA A 144 6.21 -13.64 10.74
CA ALA A 144 7.34 -13.49 11.66
C ALA A 144 6.97 -13.74 13.14
N LEU A 145 5.67 -13.67 13.47
CA LEU A 145 5.16 -13.91 14.84
C LEU A 145 5.06 -15.40 15.17
N SER A 146 4.99 -16.27 14.17
CA SER A 146 4.88 -17.73 14.37
C SER A 146 6.22 -18.47 14.36
N ASN A 147 7.28 -17.83 13.89
CA ASN A 147 8.59 -18.47 13.75
C ASN A 147 9.68 -17.61 14.43
N ARG A 148 10.47 -18.25 15.31
CA ARG A 148 11.62 -17.62 16.00
C ARG A 148 12.82 -17.49 15.06
N GLY A 149 12.63 -16.93 13.86
CA GLY A 149 13.67 -16.89 12.83
C GLY A 149 13.45 -15.80 11.79
N TYR A 150 14.29 -15.83 10.77
CA TYR A 150 14.32 -14.87 9.69
C TYR A 150 13.02 -14.85 8.88
N ASN A 151 12.62 -13.69 8.38
CA ASN A 151 11.54 -13.55 7.41
C ASN A 151 11.90 -14.33 6.13
N ILE A 152 11.19 -15.43 5.89
CA ILE A 152 11.34 -16.21 4.67
C ILE A 152 10.28 -15.76 3.69
N SER A 153 10.71 -15.29 2.52
CA SER A 153 9.81 -14.95 1.42
C SER A 153 9.57 -16.18 0.56
N TRP A 154 8.34 -16.39 0.20
CA TRP A 154 7.90 -17.46 -0.67
C TRP A 154 7.28 -16.90 -1.94
N LEU A 155 7.64 -17.51 -3.06
CA LEU A 155 6.96 -17.31 -4.32
C LEU A 155 5.87 -18.39 -4.46
N VAL A 156 4.63 -17.97 -4.56
CA VAL A 156 3.52 -18.83 -4.95
C VAL A 156 3.21 -18.53 -6.40
N VAL A 157 3.19 -19.54 -7.24
CA VAL A 157 2.82 -19.43 -8.64
C VAL A 157 1.60 -20.30 -8.93
N GLU A 158 0.77 -19.87 -9.85
CA GLU A 158 -0.38 -20.60 -10.33
C GLU A 158 -0.27 -20.77 -11.85
N SER A 159 -0.32 -22.01 -12.31
CA SER A 159 -0.29 -22.33 -13.73
C SER A 159 -1.62 -21.97 -14.42
N PRO A 160 -1.66 -21.89 -15.76
CA PRO A 160 -2.91 -21.69 -16.49
C PRO A 160 -3.96 -22.78 -16.26
N SER A 161 -3.55 -23.97 -15.76
CA SER A 161 -4.46 -25.04 -15.35
C SER A 161 -5.01 -24.89 -13.93
N GLY A 162 -4.59 -23.83 -13.18
CA GLY A 162 -4.99 -23.62 -11.79
C GLY A 162 -4.16 -24.40 -10.77
N GLU A 163 -3.10 -25.09 -11.19
CA GLU A 163 -2.22 -25.77 -10.27
C GLU A 163 -1.30 -24.76 -9.56
N GLN A 164 -1.31 -24.77 -8.23
CA GLN A 164 -0.47 -23.90 -7.42
C GLN A 164 0.77 -24.62 -6.91
N SER A 165 1.90 -23.95 -6.98
CA SER A 165 3.15 -24.41 -6.37
C SER A 165 3.80 -23.29 -5.56
N ARG A 166 4.54 -23.70 -4.50
CA ARG A 166 5.19 -22.78 -3.57
C ARG A 166 6.69 -23.04 -3.55
N HIS A 167 7.46 -21.99 -3.78
CA HIS A 167 8.93 -22.06 -3.88
C HIS A 167 9.56 -21.09 -2.88
N ARG A 168 10.66 -21.50 -2.25
CA ARG A 168 11.45 -20.59 -1.43
C ARG A 168 12.09 -19.53 -2.34
N MET A 169 11.94 -18.26 -1.96
CA MET A 169 12.46 -17.16 -2.76
C MET A 169 13.86 -16.76 -2.27
N PRO A 170 14.91 -16.89 -3.11
CA PRO A 170 16.22 -16.32 -2.81
C PRO A 170 16.14 -14.80 -2.72
N LEU A 171 16.99 -14.20 -1.88
CA LEU A 171 17.01 -12.74 -1.69
C LEU A 171 17.24 -11.97 -3.00
N GLU A 172 18.10 -12.47 -3.85
CA GLU A 172 18.41 -11.85 -5.15
C GLU A 172 17.18 -11.79 -6.07
N VAL A 173 16.39 -12.86 -6.09
CA VAL A 173 15.14 -12.92 -6.86
C VAL A 173 14.09 -12.00 -6.23
N TYR A 174 13.96 -12.00 -4.91
CA TYR A 174 13.08 -11.09 -4.19
C TYR A 174 13.39 -9.62 -4.55
N LEU A 175 14.66 -9.20 -4.42
CA LEU A 175 15.09 -7.85 -4.76
C LEU A 175 14.91 -7.52 -6.25
N GLY A 176 15.04 -8.52 -7.13
CA GLY A 176 14.82 -8.35 -8.56
C GLY A 176 13.36 -8.15 -8.95
N ILE A 177 12.46 -8.85 -8.26
CA ILE A 177 11.00 -8.70 -8.42
C ILE A 177 10.53 -7.39 -7.79
N ASP A 178 11.01 -7.07 -6.59
CA ASP A 178 10.57 -5.89 -5.82
C ASP A 178 11.07 -4.57 -6.43
N ARG A 179 12.18 -4.58 -7.16
CA ARG A 179 12.63 -3.43 -7.96
C ARG A 179 11.64 -2.97 -9.03
N LYS A 180 10.60 -3.75 -9.29
CA LYS A 180 9.41 -3.31 -10.04
C LYS A 180 8.71 -2.12 -9.35
N SER A 181 8.77 -2.06 -8.02
CA SER A 181 8.11 -1.04 -7.20
C SER A 181 8.93 0.25 -7.02
N VAL A 182 10.15 0.30 -7.57
CA VAL A 182 11.12 1.41 -7.37
C VAL A 182 11.44 2.06 -8.73
N VAL A 183 10.41 2.36 -9.49
CA VAL A 183 10.53 3.30 -10.62
C VAL A 183 9.61 4.48 -10.40
#